data_0b14e4dffd184782ffbc7dc520060784
#
_entry.id   0b14e4dffd184782ffbc7dc520060784
#
_cell.length_a   1.000
_cell.length_b   1.000
_cell.length_c   1.000
_cell.angle_alpha   90.00
_cell.angle_beta   90.00
_cell.angle_gamma   90.00
#
_symmetry.space_group_name_H-M   'P 1'
#
loop_
_entity.id
_entity.type
_entity.pdbx_description
1 polymer ?
#
loop_
_entity_poly.entity_id
_entity_poly.type
_entity_poly.pdbx_seq_one_letter_code
_entity_poly.pdbx_strand_id
1 'polypeptide(L)'
;DMIMTHTQIHRSKWQRAAFVLLLGSMVQTAFAAVINVSAQDNLNDALARAQAGDTLKLASGTYNTKLYIDKPITIEGPADRSAKIVGDRSGRTIAVHAPDVTLRNLTVSNSGLSLPAMDAGIYLEETAPRALIEHTNVLDNSVGVYIHGAAESMVRENKIVGEATLRVNERGNGVTVWNAPGAQVVDNDIS
;
A
#
# COMPACT_ATOMS: atom_id res chain seq x y z
N ASP A 1 -14.44 89.35 -38.99
CA ASP A 1 -13.12 88.81 -38.59
C ASP A 1 -13.30 87.73 -37.54
N MET A 2 -13.23 86.51 -37.98
CA MET A 2 -13.58 85.37 -37.16
C MET A 2 -12.34 84.45 -37.01
N ILE A 3 -11.77 84.49 -35.80
CA ILE A 3 -10.57 83.68 -35.46
C ILE A 3 -11.08 82.32 -35.00
N MET A 4 -10.80 81.25 -35.76
CA MET A 4 -11.05 79.86 -35.35
C MET A 4 -9.86 79.33 -34.54
N THR A 5 -10.09 79.06 -33.30
CA THR A 5 -9.12 78.38 -32.45
C THR A 5 -9.28 76.89 -32.60
N HIS A 6 -8.25 76.20 -33.08
CA HIS A 6 -8.13 74.76 -33.14
C HIS A 6 -7.81 74.20 -31.79
N THR A 7 -8.73 73.44 -31.19
CA THR A 7 -8.47 72.69 -29.96
C THR A 7 -7.85 71.35 -30.34
N GLN A 8 -6.62 71.15 -29.99
CA GLN A 8 -5.90 69.86 -30.11
C GLN A 8 -6.33 68.94 -28.97
N ILE A 9 -6.96 67.84 -29.36
CA ILE A 9 -7.32 66.78 -28.41
C ILE A 9 -6.10 65.88 -28.21
N HIS A 10 -5.48 65.95 -27.02
CA HIS A 10 -4.45 65.01 -26.59
C HIS A 10 -5.07 63.63 -26.34
N ARG A 11 -4.77 62.67 -27.21
CA ARG A 11 -5.06 61.28 -26.98
C ARG A 11 -4.04 60.70 -26.02
N SER A 12 -4.42 60.48 -24.76
CA SER A 12 -3.61 59.75 -23.79
C SER A 12 -3.49 58.28 -24.19
N LYS A 13 -2.27 57.83 -24.41
CA LYS A 13 -1.96 56.42 -24.66
C LYS A 13 -2.10 55.66 -23.34
N TRP A 14 -3.18 54.91 -23.22
CA TRP A 14 -3.32 53.94 -22.13
C TRP A 14 -2.34 52.80 -22.40
N GLN A 15 -1.26 52.77 -21.67
CA GLN A 15 -0.37 51.62 -21.59
C GLN A 15 -1.10 50.50 -20.85
N ARG A 16 -1.52 49.49 -21.57
CA ARG A 16 -1.99 48.20 -20.99
C ARG A 16 -0.77 47.47 -20.48
N ALA A 17 -0.48 47.59 -19.21
CA ALA A 17 0.45 46.69 -18.53
C ALA A 17 -0.21 45.31 -18.45
N ALA A 18 0.24 44.38 -19.30
CA ALA A 18 -0.09 42.96 -19.19
C ALA A 18 0.67 42.39 -18.01
N PHE A 19 -0.03 42.17 -16.91
CA PHE A 19 0.49 41.45 -15.75
C PHE A 19 0.48 39.93 -16.14
N VAL A 20 1.62 39.45 -16.57
CA VAL A 20 1.81 37.99 -16.76
C VAL A 20 2.00 37.38 -15.37
N LEU A 21 0.94 36.79 -14.82
CA LEU A 21 1.04 35.94 -13.65
C LEU A 21 1.76 34.65 -14.08
N LEU A 22 3.06 34.56 -13.81
CA LEU A 22 3.78 33.31 -13.80
C LEU A 22 3.29 32.49 -12.59
N LEU A 23 2.31 31.62 -12.83
CA LEU A 23 1.99 30.53 -11.92
C LEU A 23 3.15 29.52 -11.99
N GLY A 24 4.18 29.77 -11.18
CA GLY A 24 5.21 28.79 -10.89
C GLY A 24 4.55 27.64 -10.16
N SER A 25 4.27 26.52 -10.88
CA SER A 25 3.96 25.24 -10.24
C SER A 25 5.19 24.84 -9.40
N MET A 26 5.14 25.10 -8.11
CA MET A 26 6.07 24.50 -7.16
C MET A 26 5.83 22.98 -7.22
N VAL A 27 6.70 22.28 -7.92
CA VAL A 27 6.81 20.82 -7.78
C VAL A 27 7.32 20.60 -6.35
N GLN A 28 6.39 20.36 -5.44
CA GLN A 28 6.75 19.84 -4.12
C GLN A 28 7.26 18.42 -4.32
N THR A 29 8.56 18.23 -4.26
CA THR A 29 9.15 16.91 -4.08
C THR A 29 8.74 16.43 -2.69
N ALA A 30 7.68 15.64 -2.62
CA ALA A 30 7.32 14.95 -1.39
C ALA A 30 8.44 13.93 -1.11
N PHE A 31 9.20 14.14 -0.05
CA PHE A 31 10.12 13.12 0.46
C PHE A 31 9.30 12.03 1.15
N ALA A 32 9.67 10.77 0.90
CA ALA A 32 9.09 9.64 1.60
C ALA A 32 9.24 9.82 3.12
N ALA A 33 8.14 9.81 3.84
CA ALA A 33 8.11 9.97 5.28
C ALA A 33 8.12 8.62 5.99
N VAL A 34 8.61 8.60 7.23
CA VAL A 34 8.46 7.48 8.16
C VAL A 34 7.40 7.87 9.19
N ILE A 35 6.31 7.11 9.20
CA ILE A 35 5.20 7.28 10.14
C ILE A 35 5.30 6.16 11.18
N ASN A 36 5.63 6.53 12.41
CA ASN A 36 5.66 5.57 13.51
C ASN A 36 4.24 5.30 14.02
N VAL A 37 3.89 4.03 14.18
CA VAL A 37 2.58 3.57 14.60
C VAL A 37 2.74 2.64 15.81
N SER A 38 2.09 2.96 16.91
CA SER A 38 2.01 2.09 18.08
C SER A 38 0.81 1.15 18.03
N ALA A 39 0.80 0.09 18.81
CA ALA A 39 -0.32 -0.85 18.86
C ALA A 39 -1.63 -0.24 19.43
N GLN A 40 -1.53 0.92 20.09
CA GLN A 40 -2.67 1.69 20.57
C GLN A 40 -3.25 2.64 19.53
N ASP A 41 -2.50 2.89 18.44
CA ASP A 41 -2.95 3.74 17.34
C ASP A 41 -3.88 2.96 16.40
N ASN A 42 -4.75 3.68 15.70
CA ASN A 42 -5.52 3.09 14.63
C ASN A 42 -4.64 2.97 13.37
N LEU A 43 -4.28 1.73 13.01
CA LEU A 43 -3.41 1.47 11.86
C LEU A 43 -4.06 1.89 10.54
N ASN A 44 -5.38 1.77 10.40
CA ASN A 44 -6.08 2.22 9.19
C ASN A 44 -6.08 3.75 9.07
N ASP A 45 -6.14 4.48 10.18
CA ASP A 45 -6.02 5.94 10.16
C ASP A 45 -4.60 6.36 9.74
N ALA A 46 -3.56 5.66 10.22
CA ALA A 46 -2.19 5.89 9.78
C ALA A 46 -2.02 5.59 8.28
N LEU A 47 -2.59 4.48 7.80
CA LEU A 47 -2.60 4.11 6.39
C LEU A 47 -3.32 5.17 5.53
N ALA A 48 -4.45 5.70 6.01
CA ALA A 48 -5.20 6.73 5.29
C ALA A 48 -4.41 8.05 5.12
N ARG A 49 -3.60 8.41 6.13
CA ARG A 49 -2.77 9.62 6.10
C ARG A 49 -1.49 9.47 5.29
N ALA A 50 -1.00 8.25 5.11
CA ALA A 50 0.24 7.99 4.38
C ALA A 50 0.13 8.42 2.91
N GLN A 51 1.23 8.91 2.38
CA GLN A 51 1.42 9.26 0.98
C GLN A 51 2.16 8.13 0.25
N ALA A 52 2.07 8.12 -1.08
CA ALA A 52 2.86 7.21 -1.90
C ALA A 52 4.36 7.35 -1.57
N GLY A 53 5.02 6.22 -1.34
CA GLY A 53 6.43 6.15 -0.97
C GLY A 53 6.71 6.17 0.54
N ASP A 54 5.72 6.47 1.37
CA ASP A 54 5.89 6.49 2.82
C ASP A 54 6.12 5.08 3.40
N THR A 55 6.71 5.07 4.58
CA THR A 55 6.87 3.86 5.41
C THR A 55 6.07 3.99 6.70
N LEU A 56 5.13 3.05 6.92
CA LEU A 56 4.52 2.85 8.23
C LEU A 56 5.42 1.92 9.05
N LYS A 57 6.03 2.46 10.09
CA LYS A 57 6.90 1.70 10.99
C LYS A 57 6.12 1.32 12.24
N LEU A 58 5.75 0.05 12.31
CA LEU A 58 4.92 -0.49 13.39
C LEU A 58 5.78 -0.84 14.60
N ALA A 59 5.35 -0.42 15.78
CA ALA A 59 5.89 -0.92 17.03
C ALA A 59 5.45 -2.38 17.28
N SER A 60 6.17 -3.08 18.16
CA SER A 60 5.73 -4.37 18.69
C SER A 60 4.33 -4.28 19.29
N GLY A 61 3.51 -5.28 19.06
CA GLY A 61 2.16 -5.36 19.60
C GLY A 61 1.17 -5.98 18.64
N THR A 62 -0.11 -6.02 19.02
CA THR A 62 -1.18 -6.62 18.25
C THR A 62 -2.10 -5.55 17.67
N TYR A 63 -2.27 -5.59 16.36
CA TYR A 63 -3.14 -4.72 15.57
C TYR A 63 -4.31 -5.56 15.10
N ASN A 64 -5.44 -5.50 15.80
CA ASN A 64 -6.65 -6.25 15.45
C ASN A 64 -7.40 -5.52 14.36
N THR A 65 -7.02 -5.74 13.11
CA THR A 65 -7.59 -5.06 11.96
C THR A 65 -7.26 -5.77 10.67
N LYS A 66 -8.02 -5.49 9.64
CA LYS A 66 -7.69 -5.84 8.25
C LYS A 66 -7.20 -4.59 7.53
N LEU A 67 -6.29 -4.76 6.57
CA LEU A 67 -5.74 -3.67 5.77
C LEU A 67 -6.14 -3.80 4.31
N TYR A 68 -6.54 -2.67 3.73
CA TYR A 68 -6.69 -2.48 2.31
C TYR A 68 -5.67 -1.43 1.84
N ILE A 69 -4.66 -1.87 1.07
CA ILE A 69 -3.53 -1.01 0.68
C ILE A 69 -3.71 -0.61 -0.79
N ASP A 70 -4.04 0.66 -1.02
CA ASP A 70 -4.34 1.24 -2.33
C ASP A 70 -3.31 2.27 -2.82
N LYS A 71 -2.16 2.31 -2.15
CA LYS A 71 -1.05 3.21 -2.50
C LYS A 71 0.30 2.52 -2.30
N PRO A 72 1.34 2.87 -3.10
CA PRO A 72 2.66 2.27 -2.97
C PRO A 72 3.35 2.75 -1.69
N ILE A 73 3.35 1.91 -0.67
CA ILE A 73 3.93 2.16 0.65
C ILE A 73 4.70 0.94 1.16
N THR A 74 5.51 1.16 2.17
CA THR A 74 6.12 0.10 2.97
C THR A 74 5.43 0.02 4.33
N ILE A 75 5.10 -1.20 4.77
CA ILE A 75 4.71 -1.48 6.16
C ILE A 75 5.78 -2.38 6.75
N GLU A 76 6.42 -1.91 7.79
CA GLU A 76 7.57 -2.56 8.41
C GLU A 76 7.37 -2.72 9.91
N GLY A 77 7.57 -3.92 10.42
CA GLY A 77 7.61 -4.22 11.84
C GLY A 77 9.04 -4.34 12.38
N PRO A 78 9.21 -4.62 13.69
CA PRO A 78 10.48 -4.96 14.27
C PRO A 78 11.05 -6.26 13.69
N ALA A 79 12.39 -6.40 13.68
CA ALA A 79 13.08 -7.55 13.09
C ALA A 79 12.67 -8.91 13.71
N ASP A 80 12.19 -8.91 14.96
CA ASP A 80 11.66 -10.11 15.63
C ASP A 80 10.24 -10.49 15.19
N ARG A 81 9.65 -9.72 14.27
CA ARG A 81 8.28 -9.92 13.73
C ARG A 81 7.18 -9.79 14.80
N SER A 82 7.43 -9.03 15.84
CA SER A 82 6.52 -8.85 16.98
C SER A 82 5.36 -7.87 16.71
N ALA A 83 5.34 -7.18 15.57
CA ALA A 83 4.18 -6.46 15.09
C ALA A 83 3.20 -7.45 14.42
N LYS A 84 2.04 -7.69 15.06
CA LYS A 84 1.07 -8.71 14.64
C LYS A 84 -0.18 -8.05 14.09
N ILE A 85 -0.46 -8.25 12.81
CA ILE A 85 -1.71 -7.83 12.17
C ILE A 85 -2.64 -9.04 12.17
N VAL A 86 -3.74 -8.93 12.89
CA VAL A 86 -4.65 -10.04 13.17
C VAL A 86 -6.03 -9.73 12.58
N GLY A 87 -6.45 -10.54 11.62
CA GLY A 87 -7.75 -10.46 10.98
C GLY A 87 -8.89 -10.91 11.91
N ASP A 88 -10.10 -10.83 11.40
CA ASP A 88 -11.34 -11.13 12.12
C ASP A 88 -11.98 -12.48 11.69
N ARG A 89 -11.20 -13.37 11.10
CA ARG A 89 -11.68 -14.65 10.51
C ARG A 89 -12.66 -14.45 9.36
N SER A 90 -12.58 -13.32 8.66
CA SER A 90 -13.36 -13.10 7.44
C SER A 90 -12.50 -12.48 6.33
N GLY A 91 -12.61 -12.98 5.12
CA GLY A 91 -11.91 -12.45 3.96
C GLY A 91 -10.39 -12.47 4.08
N ARG A 92 -9.77 -11.43 3.60
CA ARG A 92 -8.30 -11.25 3.54
C ARG A 92 -7.85 -10.40 4.72
N THR A 93 -6.76 -10.79 5.40
CA THR A 93 -6.21 -9.95 6.47
C THR A 93 -5.52 -8.72 5.89
N ILE A 94 -4.71 -8.89 4.85
CA ILE A 94 -4.12 -7.77 4.09
C ILE A 94 -4.44 -7.97 2.61
N ALA A 95 -5.10 -6.99 2.00
CA ALA A 95 -5.34 -6.93 0.56
C ALA A 95 -4.55 -5.77 -0.05
N VAL A 96 -3.72 -6.08 -1.06
CA VAL A 96 -2.84 -5.12 -1.73
C VAL A 96 -3.37 -4.84 -3.12
N HIS A 97 -3.66 -3.57 -3.41
CA HIS A 97 -4.24 -3.07 -4.65
C HIS A 97 -3.40 -1.98 -5.33
N ALA A 98 -2.17 -1.76 -4.89
CA ALA A 98 -1.27 -0.77 -5.46
C ALA A 98 0.09 -1.38 -5.81
N PRO A 99 0.79 -0.86 -6.83
CA PRO A 99 2.13 -1.32 -7.17
C PRO A 99 3.15 -0.97 -6.10
N ASP A 100 4.30 -1.64 -6.13
CA ASP A 100 5.49 -1.30 -5.34
C ASP A 100 5.26 -1.28 -3.81
N VAL A 101 4.33 -2.09 -3.32
CA VAL A 101 4.07 -2.25 -1.87
C VAL A 101 5.08 -3.23 -1.29
N THR A 102 5.67 -2.87 -0.16
CA THR A 102 6.53 -3.77 0.62
C THR A 102 5.90 -4.04 1.99
N LEU A 103 5.81 -5.33 2.34
CA LEU A 103 5.45 -5.79 3.68
C LEU A 103 6.64 -6.58 4.24
N ARG A 104 7.19 -6.16 5.38
CA ARG A 104 8.33 -6.85 5.99
C ARG A 104 8.30 -6.88 7.51
N ASN A 105 8.92 -7.90 8.07
CA ASN A 105 9.09 -8.05 9.52
C ASN A 105 7.76 -8.03 10.30
N LEU A 106 6.72 -8.63 9.76
CA LEU A 106 5.38 -8.68 10.33
C LEU A 106 5.02 -10.10 10.77
N THR A 107 3.97 -10.22 11.56
CA THR A 107 3.18 -11.44 11.69
C THR A 107 1.76 -11.16 11.22
N VAL A 108 1.27 -11.94 10.27
CA VAL A 108 -0.07 -11.76 9.66
C VAL A 108 -0.88 -13.03 9.85
N SER A 109 -2.07 -12.92 10.43
CA SER A 109 -2.89 -14.09 10.76
C SER A 109 -4.38 -13.85 10.70
N ASN A 110 -5.14 -14.95 10.85
CA ASN A 110 -6.58 -14.94 11.04
C ASN A 110 -7.38 -14.41 9.85
N SER A 111 -7.05 -14.84 8.63
CA SER A 111 -7.93 -14.66 7.48
C SER A 111 -9.25 -15.45 7.66
N GLY A 112 -10.23 -15.18 6.81
CA GLY A 112 -11.33 -16.11 6.59
C GLY A 112 -10.83 -17.47 6.11
N LEU A 113 -11.73 -18.46 6.05
CA LEU A 113 -11.39 -19.84 5.70
C LEU A 113 -12.06 -20.33 4.40
N SER A 114 -12.61 -19.43 3.60
CA SER A 114 -13.27 -19.75 2.35
C SER A 114 -12.29 -19.78 1.18
N LEU A 115 -11.93 -20.97 0.72
CA LEU A 115 -11.13 -21.14 -0.50
C LEU A 115 -11.82 -20.57 -1.75
N PRO A 116 -13.14 -20.80 -1.97
CA PRO A 116 -13.83 -20.19 -3.10
C PRO A 116 -13.86 -18.65 -3.09
N ALA A 117 -13.83 -18.03 -1.91
CA ALA A 117 -13.73 -16.58 -1.77
C ALA A 117 -12.30 -16.06 -1.85
N MET A 118 -11.32 -16.96 -2.00
CA MET A 118 -9.89 -16.66 -2.01
C MET A 118 -9.45 -15.91 -0.73
N ASP A 119 -9.95 -16.39 0.43
CA ASP A 119 -9.52 -15.87 1.73
C ASP A 119 -8.04 -16.17 1.94
N ALA A 120 -7.30 -15.16 2.36
CA ALA A 120 -5.84 -15.26 2.48
C ALA A 120 -5.30 -14.34 3.60
N GLY A 121 -4.16 -14.70 4.14
CA GLY A 121 -3.42 -13.80 5.02
C GLY A 121 -2.99 -12.54 4.27
N ILE A 122 -2.32 -12.70 3.13
CA ILE A 122 -1.92 -11.60 2.25
C ILE A 122 -2.41 -11.91 0.84
N TYR A 123 -3.15 -10.98 0.25
CA TYR A 123 -3.69 -11.09 -1.10
C TYR A 123 -3.15 -9.96 -1.97
N LEU A 124 -2.50 -10.32 -3.09
CA LEU A 124 -1.93 -9.38 -4.05
C LEU A 124 -2.81 -9.38 -5.30
N GLU A 125 -3.50 -8.29 -5.55
CA GLU A 125 -4.34 -8.10 -6.72
C GLU A 125 -3.52 -7.83 -8.00
N GLU A 126 -4.13 -7.95 -9.16
CA GLU A 126 -3.54 -7.62 -10.45
C GLU A 126 -2.98 -6.18 -10.49
N THR A 127 -3.59 -5.28 -9.74
CA THR A 127 -3.15 -3.88 -9.59
C THR A 127 -1.96 -3.68 -8.66
N ALA A 128 -1.38 -4.77 -8.14
CA ALA A 128 -0.26 -4.75 -7.19
C ALA A 128 1.04 -5.37 -7.78
N PRO A 129 1.49 -5.01 -9.00
CA PRO A 129 2.76 -5.52 -9.51
C PRO A 129 3.93 -5.09 -8.65
N ARG A 130 4.99 -5.89 -8.63
CA ARG A 130 6.24 -5.64 -7.89
C ARG A 130 6.05 -5.53 -6.38
N ALA A 131 5.02 -6.19 -5.84
CA ALA A 131 4.89 -6.31 -4.39
C ALA A 131 6.03 -7.16 -3.82
N LEU A 132 6.54 -6.77 -2.67
CA LEU A 132 7.57 -7.50 -1.94
C LEU A 132 7.05 -7.89 -0.56
N ILE A 133 7.00 -9.20 -0.31
CA ILE A 133 6.65 -9.78 0.99
C ILE A 133 7.88 -10.52 1.49
N GLU A 134 8.49 -10.03 2.56
CA GLU A 134 9.73 -10.62 3.06
C GLU A 134 9.80 -10.66 4.59
N HIS A 135 10.56 -11.60 5.13
CA HIS A 135 10.84 -11.75 6.56
C HIS A 135 9.57 -11.70 7.44
N THR A 136 8.46 -12.22 6.95
CA THR A 136 7.14 -12.14 7.59
C THR A 136 6.68 -13.53 8.01
N ASN A 137 6.05 -13.63 9.18
CA ASN A 137 5.31 -14.81 9.59
C ASN A 137 3.88 -14.69 9.08
N VAL A 138 3.43 -15.66 8.32
CA VAL A 138 2.05 -15.75 7.80
C VAL A 138 1.43 -17.03 8.37
N LEU A 139 0.60 -16.87 9.40
CA LEU A 139 0.16 -17.96 10.27
C LEU A 139 -1.37 -18.07 10.32
N ASP A 140 -1.89 -19.27 10.45
CA ASP A 140 -3.32 -19.51 10.71
C ASP A 140 -4.25 -18.83 9.69
N ASN A 141 -3.92 -18.93 8.42
CA ASN A 141 -4.71 -18.39 7.32
C ASN A 141 -5.21 -19.55 6.42
N SER A 142 -6.29 -19.28 5.66
CA SER A 142 -6.78 -20.24 4.65
C SER A 142 -5.71 -20.46 3.58
N VAL A 143 -5.36 -19.43 2.85
CA VAL A 143 -4.17 -19.35 2.00
C VAL A 143 -3.20 -18.39 2.67
N GLY A 144 -1.93 -18.74 2.74
CA GLY A 144 -0.94 -17.84 3.34
C GLY A 144 -0.80 -16.57 2.51
N VAL A 145 -0.24 -16.69 1.31
CA VAL A 145 -0.10 -15.58 0.34
C VAL A 145 -0.75 -15.98 -0.99
N TYR A 146 -1.66 -15.16 -1.47
CA TYR A 146 -2.27 -15.33 -2.78
C TYR A 146 -1.78 -14.24 -3.72
N ILE A 147 -1.06 -14.63 -4.78
CA ILE A 147 -0.60 -13.73 -5.84
C ILE A 147 -1.58 -13.88 -7.01
N HIS A 148 -2.52 -12.95 -7.14
CA HIS A 148 -3.56 -12.96 -8.15
C HIS A 148 -3.31 -11.88 -9.20
N GLY A 149 -2.61 -12.23 -10.27
CA GLY A 149 -2.30 -11.31 -11.36
C GLY A 149 -1.20 -10.28 -11.08
N ALA A 150 -0.67 -10.21 -9.85
CA ALA A 150 0.35 -9.25 -9.44
C ALA A 150 1.71 -9.61 -10.05
N ALA A 151 2.00 -9.10 -11.24
CA ALA A 151 3.22 -9.37 -11.98
C ALA A 151 4.48 -8.94 -11.22
N GLU A 152 5.59 -9.66 -11.42
CA GLU A 152 6.91 -9.34 -10.86
C GLU A 152 6.95 -9.23 -9.33
N SER A 153 5.96 -9.79 -8.64
CA SER A 153 5.92 -9.81 -7.18
C SER A 153 6.91 -10.83 -6.63
N MET A 154 7.44 -10.56 -5.44
CA MET A 154 8.39 -11.44 -4.77
C MET A 154 7.91 -11.77 -3.36
N VAL A 155 7.86 -13.07 -3.05
CA VAL A 155 7.58 -13.60 -1.72
C VAL A 155 8.81 -14.39 -1.28
N ARG A 156 9.58 -13.86 -0.32
CA ARG A 156 10.84 -14.48 0.07
C ARG A 156 11.11 -14.44 1.57
N GLU A 157 11.84 -15.45 2.04
CA GLU A 157 12.35 -15.52 3.41
C GLU A 157 11.25 -15.38 4.49
N ASN A 158 10.05 -15.85 4.15
CA ASN A 158 8.90 -15.86 5.04
C ASN A 158 8.77 -17.22 5.73
N LYS A 159 8.13 -17.20 6.88
CA LYS A 159 7.62 -18.42 7.51
C LYS A 159 6.11 -18.45 7.33
N ILE A 160 5.64 -19.46 6.59
CA ILE A 160 4.22 -19.58 6.23
C ILE A 160 3.70 -20.92 6.79
N VAL A 161 2.77 -20.82 7.74
CA VAL A 161 2.20 -22.00 8.41
C VAL A 161 0.68 -21.96 8.22
N GLY A 162 0.14 -23.06 7.66
CA GLY A 162 -1.28 -23.18 7.40
C GLY A 162 -2.12 -23.31 8.68
N GLU A 163 -3.45 -23.21 8.52
CA GLU A 163 -4.41 -23.40 9.62
C GLU A 163 -4.43 -24.85 10.10
N ALA A 164 -3.94 -25.08 11.31
CA ALA A 164 -3.74 -26.43 11.86
C ALA A 164 -5.06 -27.14 12.22
N THR A 165 -6.14 -26.39 12.45
CA THR A 165 -7.45 -26.94 12.86
C THR A 165 -8.24 -27.54 11.70
N LEU A 166 -7.90 -27.20 10.46
CA LEU A 166 -8.55 -27.73 9.26
C LEU A 166 -8.02 -29.11 8.88
N ARG A 167 -8.87 -29.93 8.31
CA ARG A 167 -8.45 -31.18 7.67
C ARG A 167 -7.55 -30.88 6.47
N VAL A 168 -6.66 -31.79 6.13
CA VAL A 168 -5.69 -31.61 5.04
C VAL A 168 -6.34 -31.22 3.72
N ASN A 169 -7.51 -31.78 3.41
CA ASN A 169 -8.27 -31.45 2.19
C ASN A 169 -9.06 -30.13 2.25
N GLU A 170 -9.11 -29.49 3.39
CA GLU A 170 -9.78 -28.20 3.62
C GLU A 170 -8.77 -27.06 3.77
N ARG A 171 -7.47 -27.39 3.89
CA ARG A 171 -6.39 -26.41 3.98
C ARG A 171 -6.12 -25.82 2.61
N GLY A 172 -5.90 -24.52 2.56
CA GLY A 172 -5.37 -23.86 1.39
C GLY A 172 -3.85 -24.02 1.27
N ASN A 173 -3.29 -23.46 0.24
CA ASN A 173 -1.86 -23.49 -0.02
C ASN A 173 -1.12 -22.48 0.85
N GLY A 174 0.14 -22.74 1.15
CA GLY A 174 1.03 -21.72 1.74
C GLY A 174 1.13 -20.49 0.82
N VAL A 175 1.43 -20.72 -0.46
CA VAL A 175 1.43 -19.68 -1.50
C VAL A 175 0.66 -20.20 -2.72
N THR A 176 -0.23 -19.37 -3.24
CA THR A 176 -0.92 -19.59 -4.52
C THR A 176 -0.52 -18.49 -5.51
N VAL A 177 -0.15 -18.90 -6.72
CA VAL A 177 0.19 -17.99 -7.82
C VAL A 177 -0.78 -18.22 -8.97
N TRP A 178 -1.51 -17.18 -9.35
CA TRP A 178 -2.44 -17.21 -10.48
C TRP A 178 -2.15 -16.05 -11.43
N ASN A 179 -1.89 -16.36 -12.69
CA ASN A 179 -1.70 -15.40 -13.79
C ASN A 179 -0.80 -14.20 -13.43
N ALA A 180 0.32 -14.47 -12.74
CA ALA A 180 1.26 -13.45 -12.28
C ALA A 180 2.63 -13.64 -12.95
N PRO A 181 2.83 -13.12 -14.17
CA PRO A 181 4.11 -13.27 -14.87
C PRO A 181 5.25 -12.64 -14.09
N GLY A 182 6.39 -13.34 -14.04
CA GLY A 182 7.58 -12.89 -13.33
C GLY A 182 7.49 -12.94 -11.79
N ALA A 183 6.40 -13.46 -11.22
CA ALA A 183 6.32 -13.65 -9.77
C ALA A 183 7.36 -14.68 -9.31
N GLN A 184 7.96 -14.42 -8.15
CA GLN A 184 8.99 -15.26 -7.54
C GLN A 184 8.60 -15.64 -6.11
N VAL A 185 8.73 -16.93 -5.81
CA VAL A 185 8.51 -17.48 -4.45
C VAL A 185 9.78 -18.24 -4.08
N VAL A 186 10.61 -17.66 -3.24
CA VAL A 186 11.97 -18.16 -2.97
C VAL A 186 12.30 -18.14 -1.48
N ASP A 187 13.06 -19.14 -1.03
CA ASP A 187 13.62 -19.23 0.32
C ASP A 187 12.59 -19.08 1.46
N ASN A 188 11.34 -19.55 1.25
CA ASN A 188 10.32 -19.56 2.27
C ASN A 188 10.28 -20.90 3.00
N ASP A 189 10.00 -20.85 4.32
CA ASP A 189 9.67 -22.03 5.14
C ASP A 189 8.15 -22.19 5.15
N ILE A 190 7.63 -23.21 4.47
CA ILE A 190 6.20 -23.45 4.27
C ILE A 190 5.80 -24.80 4.86
N SER A 191 4.84 -24.80 5.81
CA SER A 191 4.36 -26.01 6.49
C SER A 191 2.87 -26.01 6.79
#